data_6c2932f3c0afd2e493b181e7f9028f28
#
_entry.id   6c2932f3c0afd2e493b181e7f9028f28
#
_cell.length_a   1.000
_cell.length_b   1.000
_cell.length_c   1.000
_cell.angle_alpha   90.00
_cell.angle_beta   90.00
_cell.angle_gamma   90.00
#
_symmetry.space_group_name_H-M   'P 1'
#
loop_
_entity.id
_entity.type
_entity.pdbx_description
1 polymer ?
#
loop_
_entity_poly.entity_id
_entity_poly.type
_entity_poly.pdbx_seq_one_letter_code
_entity_poly.pdbx_strand_id
1 'polypeptide(L)'
;VFLAGMRTQPDEPFRYLRIPADAQGTVNDWMRLRAALQNPTMRAEAARRFALLSMPGDDRAALRSQLTDSARRALDLFAGAAADLKDTPAEAQGGFSAIATFLQKSVPDGEREKAADVLMKIINSAMWELWQLARAQDGLPAPTVDATSSQWLQTAINSLSDNVFYGAPVYLQLADFQQVQASVFQLTRAPGKNIVYLGSLLLVLGVFSMFYVRERRWWLWIKPQSGQTNESTSGAHVLTAMSTMRRTLDFDREFERLKQDVRAVTGAPAIPGSASAADTDPKPMK
;
A
#
# COMPACT_ATOMS: atom_id res chain seq x y z
N VAL A 1 20.48 -18.49 5.52
CA VAL A 1 19.14 -18.64 4.95
C VAL A 1 19.17 -18.20 3.50
N PHE A 2 18.69 -19.06 2.60
CA PHE A 2 18.48 -18.71 1.20
C PHE A 2 17.05 -18.18 1.02
N LEU A 3 16.88 -17.21 0.14
CA LEU A 3 15.57 -16.64 -0.21
C LEU A 3 15.24 -17.01 -1.66
N ALA A 4 14.23 -17.87 -1.85
CA ALA A 4 13.70 -18.17 -3.16
C ALA A 4 12.42 -17.37 -3.37
N GLY A 5 12.44 -16.41 -4.28
CA GLY A 5 11.30 -15.55 -4.58
C GLY A 5 10.51 -16.06 -5.76
N MET A 6 9.18 -16.08 -5.65
CA MET A 6 8.26 -16.40 -6.73
C MET A 6 7.16 -15.34 -6.81
N ARG A 7 6.77 -14.99 -8.02
CA ARG A 7 5.56 -14.20 -8.33
C ARG A 7 4.86 -14.78 -9.52
N THR A 8 3.55 -14.70 -9.53
CA THR A 8 2.72 -15.24 -10.63
C THR A 8 2.61 -14.24 -11.77
N GLN A 9 2.55 -12.94 -11.44
CA GLN A 9 2.47 -11.85 -12.42
C GLN A 9 3.61 -10.83 -12.21
N PRO A 10 4.03 -10.12 -13.25
CA PRO A 10 5.16 -9.18 -13.17
C PRO A 10 4.97 -8.01 -12.21
N ASP A 11 3.74 -7.61 -11.95
CA ASP A 11 3.32 -6.50 -11.08
C ASP A 11 3.02 -6.94 -9.64
N GLU A 12 2.96 -8.26 -9.37
CA GLU A 12 2.78 -8.77 -8.02
C GLU A 12 4.08 -8.71 -7.20
N PRO A 13 3.99 -8.50 -5.88
CA PRO A 13 5.13 -8.59 -4.98
C PRO A 13 5.66 -10.03 -4.93
N PHE A 14 6.96 -10.19 -4.78
CA PHE A 14 7.56 -11.50 -4.57
C PHE A 14 7.10 -12.12 -3.26
N ARG A 15 6.69 -13.38 -3.30
CA ARG A 15 6.55 -14.26 -2.12
C ARG A 15 7.87 -15.00 -1.95
N TYR A 16 8.42 -14.99 -0.74
CA TYR A 16 9.73 -15.58 -0.48
C TYR A 16 9.62 -16.86 0.34
N LEU A 17 10.23 -17.93 -0.17
CA LEU A 17 10.52 -19.14 0.57
C LEU A 17 11.87 -18.96 1.27
N ARG A 18 11.90 -19.13 2.59
CA ARG A 18 13.09 -18.96 3.43
C ARG A 18 13.70 -20.33 3.74
N ILE A 19 14.69 -20.72 3.01
CA ILE A 19 15.32 -22.02 3.15
C ILE A 19 16.53 -21.91 4.09
N PRO A 20 16.58 -22.64 5.20
CA PRO A 20 17.73 -22.61 6.08
C PRO A 20 18.94 -23.29 5.43
N ALA A 21 20.12 -22.67 5.54
CA ALA A 21 21.36 -23.29 5.18
C ALA A 21 21.73 -24.38 6.21
N ASP A 22 22.25 -25.49 5.73
CA ASP A 22 22.85 -26.53 6.60
C ASP A 22 24.23 -26.11 7.12
N ALA A 23 24.89 -26.97 7.90
CA ALA A 23 26.21 -26.71 8.46
C ALA A 23 27.31 -26.51 7.40
N GLN A 24 27.09 -26.97 6.18
CA GLN A 24 28.00 -26.80 5.03
C GLN A 24 27.64 -25.55 4.19
N GLY A 25 26.65 -24.77 4.61
CA GLY A 25 26.18 -23.60 3.87
C GLY A 25 25.35 -23.96 2.63
N THR A 26 24.83 -25.19 2.53
CA THR A 26 24.02 -25.67 1.41
C THR A 26 22.54 -25.83 1.79
N VAL A 27 21.70 -26.18 0.84
CA VAL A 27 20.27 -26.49 1.05
C VAL A 27 19.99 -28.00 1.11
N ASN A 28 21.01 -28.83 1.11
CA ASN A 28 20.88 -30.26 0.95
C ASN A 28 20.06 -30.92 2.07
N ASP A 29 20.28 -30.56 3.31
CA ASP A 29 19.53 -31.10 4.43
C ASP A 29 18.04 -30.71 4.38
N TRP A 30 17.74 -29.49 3.94
CA TRP A 30 16.35 -29.08 3.72
C TRP A 30 15.69 -29.88 2.59
N MET A 31 16.42 -30.12 1.50
CA MET A 31 15.93 -30.93 0.38
C MET A 31 15.66 -32.38 0.79
N ARG A 32 16.56 -32.97 1.61
CA ARG A 32 16.35 -34.30 2.21
C ARG A 32 15.09 -34.36 3.07
N LEU A 33 14.94 -33.40 3.96
CA LEU A 33 13.77 -33.31 4.85
C LEU A 33 12.48 -33.13 4.04
N ARG A 34 12.50 -32.28 3.00
CA ARG A 34 11.38 -32.12 2.07
C ARG A 34 11.00 -33.42 1.36
N ALA A 35 11.99 -34.14 0.82
CA ALA A 35 11.79 -35.41 0.14
C ALA A 35 11.23 -36.46 1.12
N ALA A 36 11.78 -36.54 2.31
CA ALA A 36 11.30 -37.44 3.37
C ALA A 36 9.85 -37.12 3.78
N LEU A 37 9.49 -35.84 3.88
CA LEU A 37 8.15 -35.41 4.19
C LEU A 37 7.13 -35.83 3.12
N GLN A 38 7.52 -35.91 1.85
CA GLN A 38 6.66 -36.38 0.76
C GLN A 38 6.57 -37.92 0.69
N ASN A 39 7.47 -38.63 1.39
CA ASN A 39 7.49 -40.09 1.41
C ASN A 39 6.57 -40.65 2.52
N PRO A 40 5.47 -41.37 2.20
CA PRO A 40 4.53 -41.88 3.20
C PRO A 40 5.16 -42.90 4.15
N THR A 41 6.11 -43.73 3.67
CA THR A 41 6.82 -44.71 4.49
C THR A 41 7.69 -44.03 5.53
N MET A 42 8.40 -42.98 5.14
CA MET A 42 9.25 -42.23 6.06
C MET A 42 8.43 -41.48 7.11
N ARG A 43 7.30 -40.89 6.73
CA ARG A 43 6.36 -40.27 7.69
C ARG A 43 5.84 -41.26 8.73
N ALA A 44 5.44 -42.46 8.27
CA ALA A 44 4.96 -43.51 9.16
C ALA A 44 6.05 -43.96 10.14
N GLU A 45 7.28 -44.15 9.64
CA GLU A 45 8.41 -44.56 10.48
C GLU A 45 8.83 -43.45 11.46
N ALA A 46 8.83 -42.20 11.06
CA ALA A 46 9.09 -41.06 11.95
C ALA A 46 8.04 -40.97 13.06
N ALA A 47 6.75 -41.12 12.72
CA ALA A 47 5.67 -41.13 13.70
C ALA A 47 5.82 -42.29 14.73
N ARG A 48 6.20 -43.49 14.23
CA ARG A 48 6.46 -44.65 15.08
C ARG A 48 7.62 -44.42 16.05
N ARG A 49 8.75 -43.87 15.56
CA ARG A 49 9.95 -43.54 16.38
C ARG A 49 9.61 -42.51 17.44
N PHE A 50 8.95 -41.44 17.03
CA PHE A 50 8.49 -40.41 17.95
C PHE A 50 7.62 -40.97 19.08
N ALA A 51 6.64 -41.82 18.77
CA ALA A 51 5.76 -42.41 19.75
C ALA A 51 6.51 -43.37 20.71
N LEU A 52 7.49 -44.13 20.19
CA LEU A 52 8.32 -45.04 20.97
C LEU A 52 9.20 -44.26 21.98
N LEU A 53 9.82 -43.15 21.52
CA LEU A 53 10.67 -42.29 22.37
C LEU A 53 9.85 -41.52 23.41
N SER A 54 8.63 -41.10 23.05
CA SER A 54 7.73 -40.37 23.96
C SER A 54 7.11 -41.25 25.03
N MET A 55 6.91 -42.56 24.74
CA MET A 55 6.27 -43.53 25.61
C MET A 55 7.03 -44.83 25.67
N PRO A 56 8.20 -44.87 26.35
CA PRO A 56 8.94 -46.09 26.51
C PRO A 56 8.19 -47.05 27.48
N GLY A 57 8.33 -48.36 27.24
CA GLY A 57 7.71 -49.41 28.08
C GLY A 57 6.52 -50.09 27.36
N ASP A 58 6.37 -51.42 27.65
CA ASP A 58 5.37 -52.24 26.94
C ASP A 58 3.94 -52.10 27.52
N ASP A 59 3.84 -51.63 28.76
CA ASP A 59 2.58 -51.37 29.48
C ASP A 59 1.70 -50.28 28.82
N ARG A 60 2.26 -49.47 27.93
CA ARG A 60 1.58 -48.37 27.22
C ARG A 60 1.38 -48.59 25.73
N ALA A 61 1.40 -49.82 25.27
CA ALA A 61 1.32 -50.18 23.86
C ALA A 61 0.11 -49.56 23.13
N ALA A 62 -1.07 -49.56 23.78
CA ALA A 62 -2.29 -48.96 23.19
C ALA A 62 -2.18 -47.42 23.03
N LEU A 63 -1.67 -46.72 24.04
CA LEU A 63 -1.46 -45.28 23.99
C LEU A 63 -0.38 -44.91 22.96
N ARG A 64 0.67 -45.70 22.84
CA ARG A 64 1.72 -45.55 21.84
C ARG A 64 1.17 -45.68 20.41
N SER A 65 0.27 -46.66 20.17
CA SER A 65 -0.39 -46.80 18.88
C SER A 65 -1.21 -45.56 18.56
N GLN A 66 -2.00 -45.05 19.48
CA GLN A 66 -2.79 -43.83 19.31
C GLN A 66 -1.91 -42.62 19.05
N LEU A 67 -0.78 -42.47 19.74
CA LEU A 67 0.18 -41.40 19.50
C LEU A 67 0.85 -41.51 18.13
N THR A 68 1.18 -42.75 17.70
CA THR A 68 1.71 -43.00 16.35
C THR A 68 0.72 -42.57 15.29
N ASP A 69 -0.56 -42.91 15.41
CA ASP A 69 -1.59 -42.54 14.45
C ASP A 69 -1.81 -41.01 14.41
N SER A 70 -1.80 -40.40 15.61
CA SER A 70 -1.93 -38.95 15.72
C SER A 70 -0.73 -38.22 15.07
N ALA A 71 0.49 -38.68 15.33
CA ALA A 71 1.71 -38.11 14.73
C ALA A 71 1.76 -38.32 13.23
N ARG A 72 1.38 -39.51 12.74
CA ARG A 72 1.28 -39.78 11.32
C ARG A 72 0.25 -38.87 10.65
N ARG A 73 -0.93 -38.71 11.25
CA ARG A 73 -1.97 -37.80 10.70
C ARG A 73 -1.50 -36.35 10.68
N ALA A 74 -0.80 -35.90 11.72
CA ALA A 74 -0.23 -34.55 11.76
C ALA A 74 0.79 -34.32 10.63
N LEU A 75 1.69 -35.31 10.41
CA LEU A 75 2.65 -35.25 9.29
C LEU A 75 1.96 -35.33 7.93
N ASP A 76 0.91 -36.14 7.77
CA ASP A 76 0.15 -36.26 6.52
C ASP A 76 -0.62 -34.97 6.21
N LEU A 77 -1.21 -34.31 7.21
CA LEU A 77 -1.81 -32.98 7.07
C LEU A 77 -0.77 -31.95 6.66
N PHE A 78 0.36 -31.92 7.37
CA PHE A 78 1.43 -30.97 7.07
C PHE A 78 2.06 -31.17 5.69
N ALA A 79 2.19 -32.44 5.25
CA ALA A 79 2.69 -32.78 3.93
C ALA A 79 1.69 -32.48 2.78
N GLY A 80 0.44 -32.17 3.09
CA GLY A 80 -0.62 -32.04 2.09
C GLY A 80 -1.14 -33.38 1.54
N ALA A 81 -0.85 -34.49 2.25
CA ALA A 81 -1.19 -35.85 1.81
C ALA A 81 -2.48 -36.38 2.43
N ALA A 82 -3.12 -35.62 3.32
CA ALA A 82 -4.35 -36.04 4.00
C ALA A 82 -5.56 -36.01 3.05
N ALA A 83 -6.37 -37.05 3.04
CA ALA A 83 -7.54 -37.16 2.18
C ALA A 83 -8.60 -36.07 2.44
N ASP A 84 -8.67 -35.59 3.68
CA ASP A 84 -9.61 -34.58 4.16
C ASP A 84 -9.37 -33.18 3.54
N LEU A 85 -8.24 -32.98 2.83
CA LEU A 85 -7.83 -31.70 2.25
C LEU A 85 -8.13 -31.57 0.76
N LYS A 86 -8.67 -32.61 0.10
CA LYS A 86 -8.91 -32.63 -1.35
C LYS A 86 -9.87 -31.52 -1.83
N ASP A 87 -10.81 -31.13 -0.97
CA ASP A 87 -11.82 -30.11 -1.26
C ASP A 87 -11.41 -28.71 -0.76
N THR A 88 -10.18 -28.54 -0.28
CA THR A 88 -9.65 -27.26 0.19
C THR A 88 -8.86 -26.55 -0.93
N PRO A 89 -8.81 -25.20 -0.96
CA PRO A 89 -7.95 -24.46 -1.89
C PRO A 89 -6.51 -24.95 -1.82
N ALA A 90 -5.81 -24.97 -2.96
CA ALA A 90 -4.44 -25.47 -3.06
C ALA A 90 -3.49 -24.86 -2.01
N GLU A 91 -3.70 -23.58 -1.67
CA GLU A 91 -2.92 -22.84 -0.67
C GLU A 91 -3.12 -23.35 0.76
N ALA A 92 -4.22 -24.07 1.02
CA ALA A 92 -4.56 -24.64 2.34
C ALA A 92 -4.41 -26.16 2.38
N GLN A 93 -3.85 -26.78 1.36
CA GLN A 93 -3.68 -28.24 1.28
C GLN A 93 -2.45 -28.76 2.03
N GLY A 94 -1.58 -27.89 2.55
CA GLY A 94 -0.38 -28.31 3.29
C GLY A 94 0.11 -27.28 4.29
N GLY A 95 1.18 -27.62 5.00
CA GLY A 95 1.81 -26.73 5.97
C GLY A 95 0.89 -26.37 7.15
N PHE A 96 1.14 -25.22 7.73
CA PHE A 96 0.32 -24.71 8.84
C PHE A 96 -1.11 -24.36 8.44
N SER A 97 -1.34 -24.00 7.18
CA SER A 97 -2.69 -23.71 6.68
C SER A 97 -3.58 -24.94 6.71
N ALA A 98 -3.06 -26.12 6.36
CA ALA A 98 -3.79 -27.39 6.47
C ALA A 98 -4.13 -27.74 7.92
N ILE A 99 -3.18 -27.52 8.85
CA ILE A 99 -3.39 -27.72 10.28
C ILE A 99 -4.48 -26.78 10.81
N ALA A 100 -4.43 -25.50 10.46
CA ALA A 100 -5.43 -24.52 10.85
C ALA A 100 -6.83 -24.90 10.32
N THR A 101 -6.94 -25.30 9.07
CA THR A 101 -8.19 -25.76 8.44
C THR A 101 -8.75 -27.00 9.15
N PHE A 102 -7.89 -27.98 9.46
CA PHE A 102 -8.28 -29.16 10.21
C PHE A 102 -8.81 -28.81 11.61
N LEU A 103 -8.11 -27.95 12.33
CA LEU A 103 -8.55 -27.51 13.66
C LEU A 103 -9.89 -26.77 13.62
N GLN A 104 -10.09 -25.90 12.63
CA GLN A 104 -11.35 -25.20 12.46
C GLN A 104 -12.53 -26.13 12.19
N LYS A 105 -12.31 -27.20 11.42
CA LYS A 105 -13.35 -28.17 11.08
C LYS A 105 -13.63 -29.21 12.17
N SER A 106 -12.60 -29.59 12.94
CA SER A 106 -12.65 -30.77 13.84
C SER A 106 -12.67 -30.44 15.32
N VAL A 107 -12.32 -29.22 15.73
CA VAL A 107 -12.17 -28.85 17.13
C VAL A 107 -13.06 -27.64 17.49
N PRO A 108 -13.84 -27.72 18.60
CA PRO A 108 -14.62 -26.59 19.09
C PRO A 108 -13.73 -25.36 19.39
N ASP A 109 -14.30 -24.16 19.26
CA ASP A 109 -13.56 -22.90 19.39
C ASP A 109 -12.78 -22.75 20.69
N GLY A 110 -13.40 -23.17 21.82
CA GLY A 110 -12.77 -23.05 23.14
C GLY A 110 -11.57 -23.97 23.40
N GLU A 111 -11.37 -24.98 22.55
CA GLU A 111 -10.29 -25.98 22.72
C GLU A 111 -9.23 -25.88 21.61
N ARG A 112 -9.45 -25.04 20.59
CA ARG A 112 -8.56 -24.93 19.40
C ARG A 112 -7.14 -24.57 19.78
N GLU A 113 -6.95 -23.61 20.67
CA GLU A 113 -5.62 -23.16 21.08
C GLU A 113 -4.82 -24.30 21.73
N LYS A 114 -5.43 -25.03 22.66
CA LYS A 114 -4.78 -26.17 23.30
C LYS A 114 -4.48 -27.30 22.30
N ALA A 115 -5.41 -27.58 21.40
CA ALA A 115 -5.23 -28.58 20.36
C ALA A 115 -4.11 -28.15 19.35
N ALA A 116 -4.02 -26.89 19.01
CA ALA A 116 -2.95 -26.33 18.16
C ALA A 116 -1.58 -26.53 18.86
N ASP A 117 -1.44 -26.16 20.12
CA ASP A 117 -0.20 -26.33 20.88
C ASP A 117 0.25 -27.81 20.94
N VAL A 118 -0.67 -28.72 21.15
CA VAL A 118 -0.37 -30.16 21.15
C VAL A 118 0.07 -30.63 19.78
N LEU A 119 -0.66 -30.27 18.72
CA LEU A 119 -0.30 -30.62 17.35
C LEU A 119 1.05 -30.06 16.96
N MET A 120 1.36 -28.81 17.32
CA MET A 120 2.67 -28.20 17.04
C MET A 120 3.81 -28.92 17.72
N LYS A 121 3.63 -29.36 18.99
CA LYS A 121 4.60 -30.18 19.70
C LYS A 121 4.83 -31.52 19.00
N ILE A 122 3.74 -32.19 18.60
CA ILE A 122 3.82 -33.46 17.85
C ILE A 122 4.55 -33.27 16.53
N ILE A 123 4.21 -32.24 15.75
CA ILE A 123 4.85 -31.93 14.46
C ILE A 123 6.36 -31.68 14.66
N ASN A 124 6.73 -30.81 15.60
CA ASN A 124 8.13 -30.49 15.84
C ASN A 124 8.94 -31.74 16.20
N SER A 125 8.43 -32.57 17.09
CA SER A 125 9.13 -33.79 17.52
C SER A 125 9.15 -34.88 16.44
N ALA A 126 8.05 -35.08 15.71
CA ALA A 126 7.99 -36.03 14.62
C ALA A 126 8.84 -35.61 13.42
N MET A 127 8.94 -34.29 13.15
CA MET A 127 9.83 -33.74 12.10
C MET A 127 11.30 -33.88 12.48
N TRP A 128 11.64 -33.82 13.77
CA TRP A 128 13.00 -34.15 14.24
C TRP A 128 13.38 -35.60 13.90
N GLU A 129 12.49 -36.56 14.19
CA GLU A 129 12.70 -37.97 13.83
C GLU A 129 12.77 -38.17 12.29
N LEU A 130 11.93 -37.45 11.55
CA LEU A 130 11.94 -37.49 10.09
C LEU A 130 13.28 -36.96 9.52
N TRP A 131 13.82 -35.91 10.09
CA TRP A 131 15.12 -35.36 9.68
C TRP A 131 16.26 -36.35 9.96
N GLN A 132 16.26 -36.99 11.13
CA GLN A 132 17.24 -38.04 11.44
C GLN A 132 17.15 -39.20 10.45
N LEU A 133 15.93 -39.65 10.12
CA LEU A 133 15.71 -40.70 9.12
C LEU A 133 16.21 -40.29 7.74
N ALA A 134 15.93 -39.07 7.32
CA ALA A 134 16.34 -38.55 6.04
C ALA A 134 17.88 -38.52 5.92
N ARG A 135 18.57 -38.12 6.96
CA ARG A 135 20.04 -38.14 7.00
C ARG A 135 20.60 -39.57 7.02
N ALA A 136 19.99 -40.44 7.80
CA ALA A 136 20.42 -41.85 7.90
C ALA A 136 20.27 -42.59 6.57
N GLN A 137 19.30 -42.24 5.75
CA GLN A 137 19.11 -42.82 4.40
C GLN A 137 20.31 -42.55 3.49
N ASP A 138 20.95 -41.37 3.64
CA ASP A 138 22.14 -40.98 2.90
C ASP A 138 23.44 -41.32 3.62
N GLY A 139 23.39 -42.13 4.69
CA GLY A 139 24.56 -42.51 5.46
C GLY A 139 25.19 -41.36 6.27
N LEU A 140 24.49 -40.29 6.50
CA LEU A 140 24.94 -39.14 7.27
C LEU A 140 24.69 -39.34 8.76
N PRO A 141 25.57 -38.81 9.65
CA PRO A 141 25.34 -38.86 11.09
C PRO A 141 24.06 -38.14 11.49
N ALA A 142 23.42 -38.61 12.55
CA ALA A 142 22.28 -37.92 13.15
C ALA A 142 22.68 -36.46 13.55
N PRO A 143 21.75 -35.51 13.44
CA PRO A 143 22.00 -34.14 13.88
C PRO A 143 22.23 -34.13 15.41
N THR A 144 23.11 -33.24 15.86
CA THR A 144 23.34 -33.04 17.30
C THR A 144 22.12 -32.36 17.93
N VAL A 145 21.77 -32.77 19.15
CA VAL A 145 20.68 -32.13 19.91
C VAL A 145 21.23 -30.86 20.57
N ASP A 146 21.24 -29.78 19.82
CA ASP A 146 21.72 -28.48 20.27
C ASP A 146 20.80 -27.33 19.82
N ALA A 147 21.06 -26.12 20.29
CA ALA A 147 20.26 -24.94 19.97
C ALA A 147 20.28 -24.64 18.46
N THR A 148 21.42 -24.87 17.80
CA THR A 148 21.61 -24.59 16.37
C THR A 148 20.74 -25.50 15.51
N SER A 149 20.78 -26.81 15.80
CA SER A 149 19.95 -27.82 15.11
C SER A 149 18.46 -27.59 15.36
N SER A 150 18.10 -27.22 16.59
CA SER A 150 16.70 -26.89 16.93
C SER A 150 16.22 -25.65 16.17
N GLN A 151 17.01 -24.61 16.09
CA GLN A 151 16.69 -23.39 15.35
C GLN A 151 16.65 -23.65 13.83
N TRP A 152 17.58 -24.47 13.32
CA TRP A 152 17.57 -24.91 11.93
C TRP A 152 16.27 -25.64 11.61
N LEU A 153 15.87 -26.63 12.41
CA LEU A 153 14.64 -27.39 12.21
C LEU A 153 13.41 -26.50 12.26
N GLN A 154 13.33 -25.58 13.22
CA GLN A 154 12.21 -24.64 13.31
C GLN A 154 12.11 -23.79 12.02
N THR A 155 13.24 -23.29 11.52
CA THR A 155 13.27 -22.52 10.25
C THR A 155 12.89 -23.42 9.07
N ALA A 156 13.33 -24.68 9.07
CA ALA A 156 13.00 -25.65 8.03
C ALA A 156 11.49 -25.99 8.00
N ILE A 157 10.88 -26.17 9.17
CA ILE A 157 9.43 -26.42 9.28
C ILE A 157 8.64 -25.23 8.74
N ASN A 158 9.01 -23.99 9.13
CA ASN A 158 8.38 -22.79 8.61
C ASN A 158 8.53 -22.71 7.07
N SER A 159 9.73 -22.96 6.57
CA SER A 159 10.01 -22.98 5.14
C SER A 159 9.22 -24.06 4.39
N LEU A 160 9.08 -25.26 4.97
CA LEU A 160 8.27 -26.34 4.38
C LEU A 160 6.79 -25.98 4.34
N SER A 161 6.29 -25.25 5.34
CA SER A 161 4.93 -24.70 5.32
C SER A 161 4.76 -23.67 4.19
N ASP A 162 5.74 -22.77 4.03
CA ASP A 162 5.71 -21.77 2.97
C ASP A 162 5.89 -22.38 1.57
N ASN A 163 6.49 -23.58 1.49
CA ASN A 163 6.74 -24.29 0.22
C ASN A 163 5.46 -24.64 -0.54
N VAL A 164 4.31 -24.68 0.10
CA VAL A 164 3.00 -24.89 -0.55
C VAL A 164 2.73 -23.83 -1.63
N PHE A 165 3.27 -22.62 -1.45
CA PHE A 165 3.18 -21.52 -2.42
C PHE A 165 4.16 -21.66 -3.58
N TYR A 166 5.16 -22.51 -3.44
CA TYR A 166 6.17 -22.73 -4.46
C TYR A 166 5.75 -23.87 -5.40
N GLY A 167 4.98 -23.55 -6.41
CA GLY A 167 4.36 -24.52 -7.33
C GLY A 167 5.33 -25.27 -8.27
N ALA A 168 6.64 -25.02 -8.19
CA ALA A 168 7.62 -25.69 -9.02
C ALA A 168 7.88 -27.14 -8.54
N PRO A 169 7.86 -28.14 -9.43
CA PRO A 169 8.13 -29.53 -9.08
C PRO A 169 9.60 -29.80 -8.75
N VAL A 170 10.50 -28.86 -9.12
CA VAL A 170 11.93 -28.91 -8.90
C VAL A 170 12.40 -27.66 -8.19
N TYR A 171 13.44 -27.80 -7.35
CA TYR A 171 14.12 -26.70 -6.73
C TYR A 171 15.42 -26.40 -7.49
N LEU A 172 15.58 -25.16 -7.92
CA LEU A 172 16.81 -24.68 -8.57
C LEU A 172 17.66 -23.95 -7.56
N GLN A 173 18.82 -24.47 -7.24
CA GLN A 173 19.82 -23.81 -6.40
C GLN A 173 20.75 -23.00 -7.28
N LEU A 174 20.97 -21.73 -6.92
CA LEU A 174 21.99 -20.90 -7.53
C LEU A 174 23.38 -21.44 -7.15
N ALA A 175 24.12 -21.94 -8.11
CA ALA A 175 25.46 -22.48 -7.90
C ALA A 175 26.53 -21.39 -8.02
N ASP A 176 26.38 -20.51 -9.01
CA ASP A 176 27.29 -19.39 -9.26
C ASP A 176 26.57 -18.28 -10.01
N PHE A 177 27.06 -17.05 -9.91
CA PHE A 177 26.56 -15.92 -10.67
C PHE A 177 27.67 -14.96 -11.04
N GLN A 178 27.59 -14.42 -12.22
CA GLN A 178 28.48 -13.35 -12.66
C GLN A 178 27.76 -12.01 -12.49
N GLN A 179 28.30 -11.18 -11.62
CA GLN A 179 27.74 -9.84 -11.40
C GLN A 179 28.11 -8.93 -12.57
N VAL A 180 27.10 -8.49 -13.32
CA VAL A 180 27.25 -7.45 -14.34
C VAL A 180 26.67 -6.16 -13.78
N GLN A 181 27.49 -5.11 -13.74
CA GLN A 181 27.01 -3.79 -13.36
C GLN A 181 26.27 -3.17 -14.54
N ALA A 182 25.05 -2.78 -14.30
CA ALA A 182 24.23 -2.07 -15.28
C ALA A 182 23.68 -0.78 -14.66
N SER A 183 23.76 0.31 -15.41
CA SER A 183 23.12 1.56 -15.04
C SER A 183 21.68 1.52 -15.54
N VAL A 184 20.74 1.58 -14.62
CA VAL A 184 19.32 1.65 -14.94
C VAL A 184 18.91 3.11 -15.07
N PHE A 185 18.57 3.56 -16.27
CA PHE A 185 18.04 4.88 -16.52
C PHE A 185 16.51 4.81 -16.58
N GLN A 186 15.86 5.53 -15.69
CA GLN A 186 14.42 5.70 -15.77
C GLN A 186 14.11 6.92 -16.66
N LEU A 187 13.65 6.66 -17.86
CA LEU A 187 13.18 7.72 -18.78
C LEU A 187 11.73 8.08 -18.44
N THR A 188 11.57 9.23 -17.80
CA THR A 188 10.24 9.76 -17.49
C THR A 188 9.79 10.69 -18.63
N ARG A 189 8.80 10.29 -19.37
CA ARG A 189 8.16 11.15 -20.39
C ARG A 189 6.96 11.84 -19.76
N ALA A 190 7.07 13.14 -19.54
CA ALA A 190 5.99 13.96 -18.98
C ALA A 190 5.32 14.78 -20.11
N PRO A 191 4.33 14.24 -20.84
CA PRO A 191 3.70 14.93 -21.96
C PRO A 191 2.97 16.21 -21.54
N GLY A 192 2.58 16.34 -20.28
CA GLY A 192 1.92 17.52 -19.72
C GLY A 192 2.84 18.67 -19.31
N LYS A 193 4.17 18.52 -19.39
CA LYS A 193 5.13 19.52 -18.91
C LYS A 193 4.92 20.91 -19.52
N ASN A 194 4.66 20.98 -20.82
CA ASN A 194 4.44 22.24 -21.53
C ASN A 194 3.13 22.92 -21.11
N ILE A 195 2.10 22.13 -20.78
CA ILE A 195 0.81 22.66 -20.30
C ILE A 195 0.99 23.28 -18.91
N VAL A 196 1.76 22.63 -18.05
CA VAL A 196 2.05 23.15 -16.70
C VAL A 196 2.85 24.45 -16.77
N TYR A 197 3.85 24.52 -17.65
CA TYR A 197 4.61 25.77 -17.84
C TYR A 197 3.76 26.89 -18.42
N LEU A 198 2.88 26.58 -19.39
CA LEU A 198 1.94 27.56 -19.91
C LEU A 198 0.98 28.06 -18.82
N GLY A 199 0.47 27.15 -17.99
CA GLY A 199 -0.39 27.50 -16.86
C GLY A 199 0.31 28.39 -15.84
N SER A 200 1.57 28.09 -15.49
CA SER A 200 2.36 28.93 -14.59
C SER A 200 2.64 30.32 -15.18
N LEU A 201 2.93 30.40 -16.47
CA LEU A 201 3.12 31.68 -17.15
C LEU A 201 1.85 32.53 -17.13
N LEU A 202 0.70 31.92 -17.47
CA LEU A 202 -0.60 32.59 -17.43
C LEU A 202 -0.97 33.05 -16.02
N LEU A 203 -0.62 32.26 -14.98
CA LEU A 203 -0.85 32.64 -13.60
C LEU A 203 -0.04 33.88 -13.25
N VAL A 204 1.24 33.92 -13.57
CA VAL A 204 2.10 35.08 -13.34
C VAL A 204 1.55 36.31 -14.08
N LEU A 205 1.20 36.17 -15.37
CA LEU A 205 0.59 37.26 -16.14
C LEU A 205 -0.74 37.73 -15.53
N GLY A 206 -1.57 36.80 -15.01
CA GLY A 206 -2.82 37.13 -14.33
C GLY A 206 -2.61 37.95 -13.06
N VAL A 207 -1.63 37.56 -12.27
CA VAL A 207 -1.26 38.31 -11.05
C VAL A 207 -0.74 39.72 -11.41
N PHE A 208 0.14 39.84 -12.39
CA PHE A 208 0.60 41.13 -12.86
C PHE A 208 -0.55 41.99 -13.43
N SER A 209 -1.46 41.36 -14.20
CA SER A 209 -2.63 42.05 -14.74
C SER A 209 -3.52 42.60 -13.62
N MET A 210 -3.72 41.81 -12.54
CA MET A 210 -4.51 42.25 -11.39
C MET A 210 -3.92 43.50 -10.72
N PHE A 211 -2.58 43.67 -10.72
CA PHE A 211 -1.96 44.88 -10.20
C PHE A 211 -1.99 46.07 -11.13
N TYR A 212 -1.92 45.83 -12.46
CA TYR A 212 -1.86 46.88 -13.48
C TYR A 212 -3.22 47.31 -13.98
N VAL A 213 -4.20 46.38 -14.09
CA VAL A 213 -5.56 46.71 -14.51
C VAL A 213 -6.29 47.36 -13.34
N ARG A 214 -6.55 48.64 -13.51
CA ARG A 214 -7.20 49.45 -12.48
C ARG A 214 -8.70 49.35 -12.66
N GLU A 215 -9.42 48.93 -11.63
CA GLU A 215 -10.86 48.96 -11.62
C GLU A 215 -11.34 50.39 -11.37
N ARG A 216 -12.14 50.90 -12.31
CA ARG A 216 -12.78 52.19 -12.20
C ARG A 216 -14.26 52.01 -12.40
N ARG A 217 -15.02 52.51 -11.44
CA ARG A 217 -16.48 52.47 -11.49
C ARG A 217 -16.98 53.88 -11.69
N TRP A 218 -17.77 54.03 -12.76
CA TRP A 218 -18.39 55.29 -13.10
C TRP A 218 -19.88 55.17 -12.94
N TRP A 219 -20.49 56.13 -12.22
CA TRP A 219 -21.92 56.18 -11.91
C TRP A 219 -22.47 57.43 -12.57
N LEU A 220 -23.56 57.24 -13.33
CA LEU A 220 -24.30 58.30 -13.97
C LEU A 220 -25.73 58.23 -13.47
N TRP A 221 -26.19 59.28 -12.82
CA TRP A 221 -27.57 59.36 -12.33
C TRP A 221 -28.30 60.47 -13.00
N ILE A 222 -29.38 60.17 -13.76
CA ILE A 222 -30.18 61.11 -14.51
C ILE A 222 -31.50 61.31 -13.74
N LYS A 223 -31.79 62.55 -13.31
CA LYS A 223 -33.05 62.97 -12.72
C LYS A 223 -33.78 63.91 -13.66
N PRO A 224 -35.09 63.67 -14.02
CA PRO A 224 -35.88 64.62 -14.75
C PRO A 224 -36.07 65.88 -13.87
N GLN A 225 -35.98 67.01 -14.48
CA GLN A 225 -36.23 68.29 -13.83
C GLN A 225 -37.76 68.49 -13.68
N SER A 226 -38.25 68.25 -12.46
CA SER A 226 -39.65 68.52 -12.14
C SER A 226 -39.83 69.98 -11.82
N GLY A 227 -40.37 70.76 -12.71
CA GLY A 227 -40.77 72.15 -12.41
C GLY A 227 -40.92 73.04 -13.65
N GLN A 228 -42.14 73.38 -13.92
CA GLN A 228 -42.72 74.39 -14.84
C GLN A 228 -43.15 73.88 -16.22
N THR A 229 -44.47 73.87 -16.33
CA THR A 229 -45.31 73.89 -17.47
C THR A 229 -44.86 74.97 -18.46
N ASN A 230 -44.15 74.59 -19.50
CA ASN A 230 -44.23 75.10 -20.85
C ASN A 230 -43.62 74.09 -21.80
N GLU A 231 -44.38 73.65 -22.70
CA GLU A 231 -44.07 72.71 -23.77
C GLU A 231 -42.86 73.14 -24.55
N SER A 232 -41.71 72.53 -24.35
CA SER A 232 -40.66 72.29 -25.32
C SER A 232 -39.24 72.13 -24.80
N THR A 233 -38.97 72.08 -23.49
CA THR A 233 -37.61 71.82 -23.02
C THR A 233 -37.65 70.95 -21.73
N SER A 234 -37.76 69.64 -21.88
CA SER A 234 -37.57 68.75 -20.76
C SER A 234 -36.06 68.63 -20.46
N GLY A 235 -35.61 69.38 -19.45
CA GLY A 235 -34.23 69.32 -18.95
C GLY A 235 -34.08 68.15 -17.96
N ALA A 236 -32.95 67.55 -17.91
CA ALA A 236 -32.59 66.57 -16.90
C ALA A 236 -31.28 66.96 -16.19
N HIS A 237 -31.28 66.78 -14.88
CA HIS A 237 -30.05 66.88 -14.08
C HIS A 237 -29.25 65.60 -14.15
N VAL A 238 -28.00 65.66 -14.57
CA VAL A 238 -27.09 64.54 -14.61
C VAL A 238 -26.06 64.68 -13.52
N LEU A 239 -26.08 63.75 -12.58
CA LEU A 239 -25.08 63.59 -11.52
C LEU A 239 -24.10 62.51 -11.91
N THR A 240 -22.82 62.81 -11.89
CA THR A 240 -21.76 61.86 -12.22
C THR A 240 -20.86 61.64 -11.01
N ALA A 241 -20.55 60.41 -10.69
CA ALA A 241 -19.57 60.06 -9.69
C ALA A 241 -18.61 58.96 -10.22
N MET A 242 -17.37 59.00 -9.82
CA MET A 242 -16.35 58.01 -10.14
C MET A 242 -15.71 57.51 -8.91
N SER A 243 -15.57 56.17 -8.77
CA SER A 243 -14.85 55.56 -7.67
C SER A 243 -13.76 54.60 -8.16
N THR A 244 -12.72 54.46 -7.38
CA THR A 244 -11.59 53.56 -7.60
C THR A 244 -11.04 53.06 -6.29
N MET A 245 -10.55 51.82 -6.25
CA MET A 245 -9.89 51.29 -5.03
C MET A 245 -8.56 51.92 -4.74
N ARG A 246 -7.86 52.48 -5.76
CA ARG A 246 -6.60 53.20 -5.60
C ARG A 246 -6.67 54.54 -6.31
N ARG A 247 -6.70 55.62 -5.57
CA ARG A 247 -6.68 56.98 -6.08
C ARG A 247 -5.28 57.28 -6.65
N THR A 248 -5.21 57.62 -7.93
CA THR A 248 -3.97 57.96 -8.66
C THR A 248 -4.01 59.45 -9.01
N LEU A 249 -2.83 60.04 -9.25
CA LEU A 249 -2.72 61.45 -9.67
C LEU A 249 -3.53 61.82 -10.89
N ASP A 250 -3.78 60.84 -11.78
CA ASP A 250 -4.55 61.04 -13.01
C ASP A 250 -6.06 60.86 -12.82
N PHE A 251 -6.53 60.41 -11.63
CA PHE A 251 -7.94 60.12 -11.38
C PHE A 251 -8.83 61.36 -11.59
N ASP A 252 -8.40 62.49 -11.08
CA ASP A 252 -9.17 63.73 -11.18
C ASP A 252 -9.18 64.25 -12.62
N ARG A 253 -8.08 64.11 -13.36
CA ARG A 253 -8.01 64.50 -14.76
C ARG A 253 -8.90 63.63 -15.67
N GLU A 254 -8.95 62.33 -15.40
CA GLU A 254 -9.82 61.42 -16.15
C GLU A 254 -11.30 61.67 -15.81
N PHE A 255 -11.64 61.98 -14.58
CA PHE A 255 -12.98 62.33 -14.22
C PHE A 255 -13.44 63.64 -14.89
N GLU A 256 -12.59 64.63 -14.93
CA GLU A 256 -12.88 65.89 -15.64
C GLU A 256 -13.06 65.66 -17.17
N ARG A 257 -12.25 64.82 -17.78
CA ARG A 257 -12.44 64.44 -19.20
C ARG A 257 -13.77 63.73 -19.42
N LEU A 258 -14.12 62.78 -18.62
CA LEU A 258 -15.40 62.08 -18.69
C LEU A 258 -16.59 63.03 -18.52
N LYS A 259 -16.49 64.03 -17.62
CA LYS A 259 -17.52 65.07 -17.46
C LYS A 259 -17.61 65.92 -18.76
N GLN A 260 -16.50 66.27 -19.35
CA GLN A 260 -16.49 67.01 -20.62
C GLN A 260 -17.11 66.21 -21.78
N ASP A 261 -16.82 64.92 -21.85
CA ASP A 261 -17.40 64.05 -22.89
C ASP A 261 -18.93 63.90 -22.69
N VAL A 262 -19.40 63.76 -21.46
CA VAL A 262 -20.84 63.72 -21.18
C VAL A 262 -21.48 65.05 -21.56
N ARG A 263 -20.85 66.18 -21.23
CA ARG A 263 -21.36 67.51 -21.61
C ARG A 263 -21.42 67.69 -23.12
N ALA A 264 -20.39 67.22 -23.84
CA ALA A 264 -20.35 67.31 -25.29
C ALA A 264 -21.47 66.49 -25.93
N VAL A 265 -21.79 65.31 -25.38
CA VAL A 265 -22.90 64.49 -25.91
C VAL A 265 -24.29 65.01 -25.52
N THR A 266 -24.45 65.59 -24.32
CA THR A 266 -25.73 66.04 -23.78
C THR A 266 -26.05 67.52 -24.14
N GLY A 267 -25.09 68.27 -24.66
CA GLY A 267 -25.29 69.71 -24.96
C GLY A 267 -25.56 70.60 -23.71
N ALA A 268 -25.22 70.09 -22.53
CA ALA A 268 -25.53 70.78 -21.28
C ALA A 268 -24.62 71.96 -20.97
N PRO A 269 -25.14 73.15 -20.62
CA PRO A 269 -24.31 74.27 -20.22
C PRO A 269 -23.55 74.01 -18.92
N ALA A 270 -22.41 74.60 -18.75
CA ALA A 270 -21.63 74.52 -17.52
C ALA A 270 -22.37 75.18 -16.38
N ILE A 271 -22.66 74.43 -15.31
CA ILE A 271 -23.17 75.02 -14.05
C ILE A 271 -21.96 75.60 -13.33
N PRO A 272 -21.88 76.93 -13.14
CA PRO A 272 -20.82 77.50 -12.32
C PRO A 272 -21.12 77.16 -10.87
N GLY A 273 -20.24 76.38 -10.22
CA GLY A 273 -20.29 76.24 -8.78
C GLY A 273 -20.27 74.83 -8.16
N SER A 274 -19.89 73.78 -8.88
CA SER A 274 -19.57 72.53 -8.19
C SER A 274 -18.08 72.49 -7.80
N ALA A 275 -17.72 73.25 -6.78
CA ALA A 275 -16.45 73.11 -6.12
C ALA A 275 -16.36 71.70 -5.52
N SER A 276 -15.24 71.10 -5.81
CA SER A 276 -14.69 69.84 -5.23
C SER A 276 -15.04 69.70 -3.75
N ALA A 277 -15.92 68.77 -3.42
CA ALA A 277 -15.99 68.21 -2.07
C ALA A 277 -14.81 67.26 -1.93
N ALA A 278 -13.63 67.82 -1.86
CA ALA A 278 -12.44 67.16 -1.38
C ALA A 278 -12.35 67.47 0.13
N ASP A 279 -12.31 66.42 0.90
CA ASP A 279 -11.97 66.36 2.34
C ASP A 279 -13.13 66.13 3.28
N THR A 280 -13.56 64.85 3.31
CA THR A 280 -14.01 64.24 4.54
C THR A 280 -13.47 62.80 4.54
N ASP A 281 -12.37 62.67 5.26
CA ASP A 281 -11.74 61.41 5.62
C ASP A 281 -12.69 60.59 6.54
N PRO A 282 -13.17 59.41 6.16
CA PRO A 282 -13.92 58.60 7.10
C PRO A 282 -12.94 57.90 8.04
N LYS A 283 -12.97 58.33 9.28
CA LYS A 283 -12.32 57.74 10.46
C LYS A 283 -12.58 56.25 10.52
N PRO A 284 -11.56 55.39 10.72
CA PRO A 284 -11.76 53.93 10.81
C PRO A 284 -12.54 53.56 12.08
N MET A 285 -13.67 52.92 11.92
CA MET A 285 -14.30 52.18 13.01
C MET A 285 -13.49 50.90 13.30
N LYS A 286 -13.27 50.72 14.62
CA LYS A 286 -12.59 49.59 15.24
C LYS A 286 -13.23 48.26 14.95
#